data_4b3683a22356dff560bd92346426abcb
#
_entry.id   4b3683a22356dff560bd92346426abcb
#
_cell.length_a   1.000
_cell.length_b   1.000
_cell.length_c   1.000
_cell.angle_alpha   90.00
_cell.angle_beta   90.00
_cell.angle_gamma   90.00
#
_symmetry.space_group_name_H-M   'P 1'
#
loop_
_entity.id
_entity.type
_entity.pdbx_description
1 polymer ?
#
loop_
_entity_poly.entity_id
_entity_poly.type
_entity_poly.pdbx_seq_one_letter_code
_entity_poly.pdbx_strand_id
1 'polypeptide(L)'
;MNQERFARIYMWSIVVCGSTITLVSLSQLNVNQIEIRFVLLALMVITSSLVAVPIPRVSGRITVADTFIFLTMLLFGGAAAVIMSALEGVFTTLLISKRPRTILLNASVLAISTFTTAAVLTIFYGPPQNIVSAGYTPNFLIALCVMALVQYVSNTVLIAVEKSYKINEGVWQTWKKYYLWTSVTYFTGASAAGIIAHSINIFSFYAVLATVPICLIIYFTYRTYLKNIEASEAQTSVAEKHLEELSKYVVGLRRLEGA
;
A
#
# COMPACT_ATOMS: atom_id res chain seq x y z
N MET A 1 16.70 15.84 24.08
CA MET A 1 16.13 14.49 24.39
C MET A 1 16.09 13.72 23.11
N ASN A 2 16.75 12.59 23.06
CA ASN A 2 17.20 11.96 21.80
C ASN A 2 16.05 11.54 20.87
N GLN A 3 16.02 12.06 19.67
CA GLN A 3 15.06 11.69 18.63
C GLN A 3 14.98 10.17 18.39
N GLU A 4 16.11 9.47 18.51
CA GLU A 4 16.15 8.00 18.47
C GLU A 4 15.30 7.34 19.57
N ARG A 5 15.25 7.93 20.76
CA ARG A 5 14.40 7.44 21.85
C ARG A 5 12.93 7.62 21.53
N PHE A 6 12.53 8.76 20.97
CA PHE A 6 11.16 8.99 20.51
C PHE A 6 10.76 8.05 19.39
N ALA A 7 11.61 7.89 18.37
CA ALA A 7 11.35 6.95 17.29
C ALA A 7 11.12 5.53 17.82
N ARG A 8 11.91 5.10 18.81
CA ARG A 8 11.78 3.78 19.42
C ARG A 8 10.48 3.65 20.22
N ILE A 9 10.13 4.65 21.03
CA ILE A 9 8.88 4.67 21.80
C ILE A 9 7.68 4.63 20.84
N TYR A 10 7.66 5.50 19.83
CA TYR A 10 6.62 5.55 18.83
C TYR A 10 6.44 4.20 18.11
N MET A 11 7.53 3.60 17.64
CA MET A 11 7.51 2.28 16.99
C MET A 11 6.88 1.22 17.88
N TRP A 12 7.28 1.12 19.16
CA TRP A 12 6.73 0.13 20.07
C TRP A 12 5.27 0.40 20.43
N SER A 13 4.87 1.67 20.55
CA SER A 13 3.45 2.03 20.76
C SER A 13 2.58 1.57 19.59
N ILE A 14 3.03 1.76 18.34
CA ILE A 14 2.33 1.26 17.15
C ILE A 14 2.28 -0.26 17.15
N VAL A 15 3.39 -0.94 17.47
CA VAL A 15 3.42 -2.41 17.50
C VAL A 15 2.46 -2.96 18.55
N VAL A 16 2.44 -2.42 19.75
CA VAL A 16 1.51 -2.86 20.81
C VAL A 16 0.07 -2.61 20.40
N CYS A 17 -0.25 -1.40 19.93
CA CYS A 17 -1.61 -1.05 19.50
C CYS A 17 -2.09 -1.94 18.34
N GLY A 18 -1.29 -2.08 17.28
CA GLY A 18 -1.66 -2.86 16.11
C GLY A 18 -1.78 -4.36 16.40
N SER A 19 -0.88 -4.90 17.24
CA SER A 19 -0.97 -6.30 17.67
C SER A 19 -2.24 -6.55 18.50
N THR A 20 -2.58 -5.62 19.41
CA THR A 20 -3.83 -5.72 20.20
C THR A 20 -5.05 -5.68 19.29
N ILE A 21 -5.11 -4.75 18.33
CA ILE A 21 -6.20 -4.67 17.35
C ILE A 21 -6.30 -5.98 16.54
N THR A 22 -5.18 -6.51 16.09
CA THR A 22 -5.15 -7.78 15.33
C THR A 22 -5.69 -8.96 16.17
N LEU A 23 -5.27 -9.06 17.44
CA LEU A 23 -5.74 -10.11 18.35
C LEU A 23 -7.24 -9.97 18.66
N VAL A 24 -7.73 -8.75 18.91
CA VAL A 24 -9.16 -8.49 19.10
C VAL A 24 -9.94 -8.83 17.83
N SER A 25 -9.45 -8.44 16.65
CA SER A 25 -10.09 -8.79 15.37
C SER A 25 -10.12 -10.30 15.15
N LEU A 26 -9.07 -11.01 15.54
CA LEU A 26 -9.03 -12.47 15.45
C LEU A 26 -10.08 -13.13 16.36
N SER A 27 -10.29 -12.62 17.57
CA SER A 27 -11.32 -13.12 18.50
C SER A 27 -12.74 -12.83 18.02
N GLN A 28 -12.94 -11.81 17.19
CA GLN A 28 -14.24 -11.47 16.59
C GLN A 28 -14.54 -12.28 15.33
N LEU A 29 -13.54 -12.95 14.75
CA LEU A 29 -13.73 -13.77 13.55
C LEU A 29 -14.50 -15.03 13.91
N ASN A 30 -15.72 -15.14 13.38
CA ASN A 30 -16.50 -16.35 13.57
C ASN A 30 -15.93 -17.47 12.68
N VAL A 31 -15.61 -18.62 13.26
CA VAL A 31 -15.05 -19.77 12.53
C VAL A 31 -15.95 -20.19 11.36
N ASN A 32 -17.28 -20.01 11.51
CA ASN A 32 -18.24 -20.28 10.44
C ASN A 32 -18.16 -19.32 9.25
N GLN A 33 -17.45 -18.21 9.38
CA GLN A 33 -17.17 -17.25 8.28
C GLN A 33 -15.91 -17.62 7.48
N ILE A 34 -15.12 -18.58 7.96
CA ILE A 34 -13.93 -19.08 7.25
C ILE A 34 -14.40 -20.07 6.16
N GLU A 35 -15.09 -19.51 5.19
CA GLU A 35 -15.46 -20.24 3.97
C GLU A 35 -14.27 -20.29 3.01
N ILE A 36 -14.38 -21.13 1.98
CA ILE A 36 -13.39 -21.21 0.90
C ILE A 36 -13.11 -19.85 0.25
N ARG A 37 -14.09 -18.94 0.21
CA ARG A 37 -13.98 -17.58 -0.31
C ARG A 37 -12.98 -16.73 0.49
N PHE A 38 -13.02 -16.84 1.82
CA PHE A 38 -12.09 -16.14 2.70
C PHE A 38 -10.66 -16.65 2.51
N VAL A 39 -10.48 -17.97 2.39
CA VAL A 39 -9.17 -18.59 2.14
C VAL A 39 -8.62 -18.17 0.78
N LEU A 40 -9.45 -18.12 -0.26
CA LEU A 40 -9.04 -17.63 -1.57
C LEU A 40 -8.61 -16.16 -1.55
N LEU A 41 -9.33 -15.30 -0.83
CA LEU A 41 -8.92 -13.89 -0.65
C LEU A 41 -7.60 -13.79 0.12
N ALA A 42 -7.39 -14.58 1.17
CA ALA A 42 -6.12 -14.64 1.89
C ALA A 42 -4.96 -15.03 0.96
N LEU A 43 -5.18 -16.03 0.11
CA LEU A 43 -4.20 -16.44 -0.88
C LEU A 43 -3.91 -15.33 -1.88
N MET A 44 -4.93 -14.59 -2.33
CA MET A 44 -4.77 -13.44 -3.23
C MET A 44 -4.01 -12.28 -2.56
N VAL A 45 -4.28 -11.99 -1.28
CA VAL A 45 -3.50 -10.99 -0.51
C VAL A 45 -2.04 -11.40 -0.43
N ILE A 46 -1.75 -12.66 -0.06
CA ILE A 46 -0.38 -13.18 0.05
C ILE A 46 0.32 -13.14 -1.31
N THR A 47 -0.30 -13.64 -2.36
CA THR A 47 0.32 -13.67 -3.70
C THR A 47 0.55 -12.26 -4.26
N SER A 48 -0.39 -11.34 -4.06
CA SER A 48 -0.21 -9.94 -4.47
C SER A 48 0.88 -9.23 -3.67
N SER A 49 1.07 -9.59 -2.39
CA SER A 49 2.17 -9.08 -1.58
C SER A 49 3.54 -9.53 -2.11
N LEU A 50 3.63 -10.76 -2.63
CA LEU A 50 4.85 -11.29 -3.25
C LEU A 50 5.20 -10.57 -4.57
N VAL A 51 4.20 -10.00 -5.22
CA VAL A 51 4.28 -9.35 -6.54
C VAL A 51 4.44 -7.81 -6.41
N ALA A 52 4.95 -7.33 -5.28
CA ALA A 52 5.12 -5.91 -5.02
C ALA A 52 6.17 -5.26 -5.94
N VAL A 53 5.81 -4.13 -6.57
CA VAL A 53 6.68 -3.36 -7.47
C VAL A 53 7.38 -2.25 -6.68
N PRO A 54 8.73 -2.18 -6.71
CA PRO A 54 9.46 -1.10 -6.06
C PRO A 54 9.16 0.24 -6.73
N ILE A 55 9.08 1.28 -5.92
CA ILE A 55 8.90 2.64 -6.40
C ILE A 55 10.28 3.26 -6.63
N PRO A 56 10.60 3.78 -7.82
CA PRO A 56 11.86 4.48 -8.04
C PRO A 56 12.01 5.65 -7.05
N ARG A 57 13.22 5.83 -6.53
CA ARG A 57 13.59 6.93 -5.60
C ARG A 57 12.89 6.92 -4.23
N VAL A 58 12.03 5.97 -3.96
CA VAL A 58 11.34 5.84 -2.65
C VAL A 58 11.55 4.43 -2.12
N SER A 59 11.88 4.30 -0.84
CA SER A 59 12.01 2.99 -0.17
C SER A 59 10.62 2.37 0.11
N GLY A 60 9.76 2.34 -0.91
CA GLY A 60 8.40 1.81 -0.86
C GLY A 60 8.12 0.87 -2.01
N ARG A 61 7.09 0.05 -1.87
CA ARG A 61 6.58 -0.83 -2.92
C ARG A 61 5.09 -0.61 -3.07
N ILE A 62 4.60 -0.73 -4.29
CA ILE A 62 3.17 -0.73 -4.61
C ILE A 62 2.73 -2.18 -4.72
N THR A 63 1.67 -2.54 -4.01
CA THR A 63 1.03 -3.84 -4.11
C THR A 63 -0.41 -3.66 -4.61
N VAL A 64 -0.96 -4.71 -5.21
CA VAL A 64 -2.38 -4.78 -5.55
C VAL A 64 -3.19 -5.32 -4.35
N ALA A 65 -2.51 -5.61 -3.23
CA ALA A 65 -3.10 -6.21 -2.04
C ALA A 65 -4.21 -5.36 -1.42
N ASP A 66 -4.10 -4.01 -1.50
CA ASP A 66 -5.14 -3.09 -1.02
C ASP A 66 -6.51 -3.39 -1.62
N THR A 67 -6.56 -3.77 -2.90
CA THR A 67 -7.83 -4.18 -3.56
C THR A 67 -8.48 -5.37 -2.84
N PHE A 68 -7.70 -6.39 -2.50
CA PHE A 68 -8.22 -7.59 -1.84
C PHE A 68 -8.53 -7.34 -0.36
N ILE A 69 -7.79 -6.44 0.31
CA ILE A 69 -8.11 -6.01 1.68
C ILE A 69 -9.44 -5.25 1.71
N PHE A 70 -9.64 -4.28 0.80
CA PHE A 70 -10.90 -3.57 0.66
C PHE A 70 -12.06 -4.50 0.28
N LEU A 71 -11.82 -5.43 -0.63
CA LEU A 71 -12.79 -6.44 -0.99
C LEU A 71 -13.16 -7.32 0.23
N THR A 72 -12.18 -7.73 1.03
CA THR A 72 -12.42 -8.46 2.28
C THR A 72 -13.24 -7.63 3.25
N MET A 73 -12.98 -6.34 3.38
CA MET A 73 -13.75 -5.41 4.21
C MET A 73 -15.21 -5.35 3.78
N LEU A 74 -15.46 -5.24 2.48
CA LEU A 74 -16.80 -5.16 1.90
C LEU A 74 -17.58 -6.47 1.97
N LEU A 75 -16.92 -7.63 1.94
CA LEU A 75 -17.58 -8.94 1.94
C LEU A 75 -17.68 -9.59 3.33
N PHE A 76 -16.62 -9.46 4.13
CA PHE A 76 -16.47 -10.15 5.41
C PHE A 76 -16.39 -9.20 6.62
N GLY A 77 -16.32 -7.89 6.37
CA GLY A 77 -16.30 -6.86 7.40
C GLY A 77 -14.91 -6.46 7.89
N GLY A 78 -14.92 -5.53 8.86
CA GLY A 78 -13.71 -4.88 9.33
C GLY A 78 -12.72 -5.81 10.01
N ALA A 79 -13.18 -6.71 10.89
CA ALA A 79 -12.30 -7.63 11.60
C ALA A 79 -11.54 -8.56 10.64
N ALA A 80 -12.21 -9.10 9.64
CA ALA A 80 -11.61 -9.92 8.60
C ALA A 80 -10.55 -9.13 7.80
N ALA A 81 -10.87 -7.90 7.41
CA ALA A 81 -9.96 -7.04 6.66
C ALA A 81 -8.70 -6.66 7.48
N VAL A 82 -8.83 -6.43 8.79
CA VAL A 82 -7.68 -6.17 9.70
C VAL A 82 -6.72 -7.36 9.69
N ILE A 83 -7.23 -8.58 9.77
CA ILE A 83 -6.38 -9.78 9.74
C ILE A 83 -5.66 -9.89 8.39
N MET A 84 -6.38 -9.68 7.28
CA MET A 84 -5.78 -9.71 5.94
C MET A 84 -4.70 -8.64 5.76
N SER A 85 -4.93 -7.43 6.27
CA SER A 85 -3.94 -6.35 6.20
C SER A 85 -2.70 -6.63 7.06
N ALA A 86 -2.88 -7.23 8.24
CA ALA A 86 -1.75 -7.68 9.06
C ALA A 86 -0.92 -8.75 8.34
N LEU A 87 -1.57 -9.74 7.70
CA LEU A 87 -0.91 -10.75 6.89
C LEU A 87 -0.14 -10.13 5.72
N GLU A 88 -0.76 -9.20 4.99
CA GLU A 88 -0.10 -8.46 3.93
C GLU A 88 1.17 -7.78 4.42
N GLY A 89 1.10 -7.06 5.54
CA GLY A 89 2.24 -6.37 6.15
C GLY A 89 3.38 -7.31 6.51
N VAL A 90 3.07 -8.51 7.00
CA VAL A 90 4.07 -9.55 7.28
C VAL A 90 4.73 -10.01 5.99
N PHE A 91 3.96 -10.45 4.99
CA PHE A 91 4.50 -11.05 3.76
C PHE A 91 5.27 -10.04 2.92
N THR A 92 4.72 -8.83 2.72
CA THR A 92 5.41 -7.76 1.98
C THR A 92 6.74 -7.40 2.64
N THR A 93 6.78 -7.34 3.99
CA THR A 93 8.01 -6.97 4.69
C THR A 93 9.04 -8.09 4.69
N LEU A 94 8.64 -9.35 4.77
CA LEU A 94 9.56 -10.49 4.67
C LEU A 94 10.38 -10.48 3.38
N LEU A 95 9.82 -9.95 2.29
CA LEU A 95 10.53 -9.81 1.01
C LEU A 95 11.54 -8.65 0.99
N ILE A 96 11.38 -7.68 1.87
CA ILE A 96 12.21 -6.47 1.90
C ILE A 96 13.26 -6.57 3.01
N SER A 97 12.86 -7.06 4.17
CA SER A 97 13.68 -7.07 5.37
C SER A 97 13.33 -8.26 6.25
N LYS A 98 14.36 -9.02 6.64
CA LYS A 98 14.22 -10.11 7.62
C LYS A 98 14.25 -9.63 9.08
N ARG A 99 14.21 -8.29 9.32
CA ARG A 99 14.26 -7.74 10.68
C ARG A 99 12.88 -7.84 11.34
N PRO A 100 12.71 -8.58 12.44
CA PRO A 100 11.40 -8.83 13.04
C PRO A 100 10.71 -7.53 13.48
N ARG A 101 11.47 -6.53 13.92
CA ARG A 101 10.93 -5.21 14.29
C ARG A 101 10.23 -4.51 13.11
N THR A 102 10.80 -4.59 11.92
CA THR A 102 10.23 -3.97 10.71
C THR A 102 8.96 -4.71 10.27
N ILE A 103 8.97 -6.04 10.39
CA ILE A 103 7.81 -6.88 10.08
C ILE A 103 6.64 -6.53 11.01
N LEU A 104 6.89 -6.52 12.33
CA LEU A 104 5.87 -6.19 13.32
C LEU A 104 5.33 -4.77 13.14
N LEU A 105 6.21 -3.79 12.88
CA LEU A 105 5.80 -2.42 12.64
C LEU A 105 4.86 -2.30 11.44
N ASN A 106 5.25 -2.87 10.29
CA ASN A 106 4.46 -2.75 9.06
C ASN A 106 3.10 -3.46 9.19
N ALA A 107 3.08 -4.68 9.74
CA ALA A 107 1.85 -5.39 10.03
C ALA A 107 0.93 -4.59 10.96
N SER A 108 1.50 -3.97 12.00
CA SER A 108 0.74 -3.16 12.96
C SER A 108 0.20 -1.86 12.36
N VAL A 109 0.98 -1.19 11.53
CA VAL A 109 0.54 0.03 10.82
C VAL A 109 -0.65 -0.29 9.92
N LEU A 110 -0.57 -1.37 9.13
CA LEU A 110 -1.65 -1.80 8.26
C LEU A 110 -2.89 -2.24 9.05
N ALA A 111 -2.72 -2.96 10.16
CA ALA A 111 -3.83 -3.34 11.03
C ALA A 111 -4.55 -2.11 11.62
N ILE A 112 -3.80 -1.12 12.13
CA ILE A 112 -4.37 0.11 12.70
C ILE A 112 -5.11 0.90 11.61
N SER A 113 -4.50 1.10 10.44
CA SER A 113 -5.13 1.87 9.37
C SER A 113 -6.39 1.20 8.85
N THR A 114 -6.39 -0.12 8.69
CA THR A 114 -7.58 -0.88 8.26
C THR A 114 -8.68 -0.88 9.32
N PHE A 115 -8.31 -1.00 10.60
CA PHE A 115 -9.27 -0.88 11.69
C PHE A 115 -9.90 0.52 11.73
N THR A 116 -9.10 1.57 11.60
CA THR A 116 -9.59 2.96 11.55
C THR A 116 -10.55 3.15 10.37
N THR A 117 -10.21 2.60 9.21
CA THR A 117 -11.07 2.65 8.02
C THR A 117 -12.40 1.94 8.26
N ALA A 118 -12.37 0.73 8.81
CA ALA A 118 -13.58 -0.03 9.12
C ALA A 118 -14.45 0.68 10.17
N ALA A 119 -13.83 1.28 11.20
CA ALA A 119 -14.55 2.04 12.22
C ALA A 119 -15.23 3.27 11.63
N VAL A 120 -14.53 4.06 10.81
CA VAL A 120 -15.12 5.23 10.12
C VAL A 120 -16.27 4.82 9.23
N LEU A 121 -16.11 3.78 8.41
CA LEU A 121 -17.20 3.29 7.58
C LEU A 121 -18.41 2.85 8.42
N THR A 122 -18.17 2.13 9.51
CA THR A 122 -19.24 1.65 10.39
C THR A 122 -20.00 2.81 11.03
N ILE A 123 -19.32 3.88 11.44
CA ILE A 123 -19.95 5.06 12.06
C ILE A 123 -20.83 5.82 11.06
N PHE A 124 -20.36 6.02 9.82
CA PHE A 124 -21.05 6.88 8.84
C PHE A 124 -21.98 6.14 7.91
N TYR A 125 -21.73 4.87 7.60
CA TYR A 125 -22.44 4.09 6.59
C TYR A 125 -23.01 2.76 7.13
N GLY A 126 -22.75 2.44 8.40
CA GLY A 126 -23.08 1.12 8.98
C GLY A 126 -22.05 0.04 8.63
N PRO A 127 -22.31 -1.21 8.99
CA PRO A 127 -21.39 -2.31 8.73
C PRO A 127 -20.93 -2.37 7.28
N PRO A 128 -19.62 -2.46 6.98
CA PRO A 128 -19.11 -2.42 5.61
C PRO A 128 -19.76 -3.44 4.65
N GLN A 129 -20.17 -4.61 5.15
CA GLN A 129 -20.84 -5.63 4.36
C GLN A 129 -22.18 -5.14 3.79
N ASN A 130 -22.87 -4.26 4.49
CA ASN A 130 -24.18 -3.75 4.09
C ASN A 130 -24.08 -2.66 3.00
N ILE A 131 -22.89 -2.06 2.84
CA ILE A 131 -22.67 -1.00 1.84
C ILE A 131 -22.86 -1.54 0.42
N VAL A 132 -22.42 -2.76 0.16
CA VAL A 132 -22.52 -3.40 -1.16
C VAL A 132 -23.96 -3.75 -1.53
N SER A 133 -24.79 -4.14 -0.55
CA SER A 133 -26.20 -4.52 -0.80
C SER A 133 -27.08 -3.34 -1.23
N ALA A 134 -26.65 -2.10 -1.00
CA ALA A 134 -27.34 -0.90 -1.42
C ALA A 134 -27.25 -0.60 -2.95
N GLY A 135 -26.47 -1.37 -3.69
CA GLY A 135 -26.25 -1.17 -5.14
C GLY A 135 -25.36 0.03 -5.46
N TYR A 136 -25.28 0.39 -6.76
CA TYR A 136 -24.53 1.58 -7.21
C TYR A 136 -25.32 2.87 -6.90
N THR A 137 -25.30 3.25 -5.65
CA THR A 137 -25.87 4.53 -5.19
C THR A 137 -24.77 5.58 -5.03
N PRO A 138 -25.09 6.88 -5.03
CA PRO A 138 -24.11 7.92 -4.66
C PRO A 138 -23.46 7.66 -3.31
N ASN A 139 -24.20 7.15 -2.33
CA ASN A 139 -23.67 6.81 -1.01
C ASN A 139 -22.63 5.67 -1.06
N PHE A 140 -22.81 4.68 -1.93
CA PHE A 140 -21.84 3.62 -2.17
C PHE A 140 -20.53 4.19 -2.72
N LEU A 141 -20.59 5.06 -3.74
CA LEU A 141 -19.39 5.68 -4.31
C LEU A 141 -18.66 6.56 -3.30
N ILE A 142 -19.42 7.36 -2.52
CA ILE A 142 -18.84 8.19 -1.46
C ILE A 142 -18.19 7.30 -0.39
N ALA A 143 -18.81 6.21 0.01
CA ALA A 143 -18.25 5.26 0.98
C ALA A 143 -16.93 4.65 0.48
N LEU A 144 -16.81 4.30 -0.81
CA LEU A 144 -15.55 3.84 -1.41
C LEU A 144 -14.47 4.93 -1.38
N CYS A 145 -14.83 6.18 -1.70
CA CYS A 145 -13.90 7.31 -1.60
C CYS A 145 -13.44 7.54 -0.16
N VAL A 146 -14.33 7.47 0.82
CA VAL A 146 -14.00 7.60 2.24
C VAL A 146 -13.11 6.44 2.68
N MET A 147 -13.42 5.22 2.27
CA MET A 147 -12.60 4.03 2.54
C MET A 147 -11.16 4.22 2.04
N ALA A 148 -11.00 4.63 0.77
CA ALA A 148 -9.69 4.89 0.20
C ALA A 148 -8.94 6.01 0.92
N LEU A 149 -9.62 7.13 1.20
CA LEU A 149 -9.03 8.31 1.83
C LEU A 149 -8.57 8.01 3.26
N VAL A 150 -9.42 7.38 4.07
CA VAL A 150 -9.09 7.05 5.47
C VAL A 150 -7.95 6.06 5.54
N GLN A 151 -7.96 5.01 4.70
CA GLN A 151 -6.88 4.04 4.64
C GLN A 151 -5.56 4.70 4.22
N TYR A 152 -5.60 5.51 3.16
CA TYR A 152 -4.44 6.25 2.67
C TYR A 152 -3.84 7.17 3.74
N VAL A 153 -4.66 8.04 4.33
CA VAL A 153 -4.19 9.03 5.31
C VAL A 153 -3.65 8.31 6.55
N SER A 154 -4.42 7.37 7.11
CA SER A 154 -4.01 6.65 8.32
C SER A 154 -2.71 5.89 8.11
N ASN A 155 -2.59 5.11 7.04
CA ASN A 155 -1.40 4.33 6.76
C ASN A 155 -0.18 5.21 6.50
N THR A 156 -0.32 6.19 5.61
CA THR A 156 0.82 7.02 5.20
C THR A 156 1.30 7.97 6.28
N VAL A 157 0.39 8.51 7.11
CA VAL A 157 0.77 9.36 8.24
C VAL A 157 1.54 8.57 9.29
N LEU A 158 1.07 7.36 9.65
CA LEU A 158 1.78 6.52 10.62
C LEU A 158 3.21 6.20 10.17
N ILE A 159 3.41 5.88 8.89
CA ILE A 159 4.75 5.61 8.33
C ILE A 159 5.56 6.91 8.21
N ALA A 160 4.93 8.03 7.82
CA ALA A 160 5.62 9.31 7.68
C ALA A 160 6.18 9.83 9.01
N VAL A 161 5.44 9.65 10.10
CA VAL A 161 5.91 9.99 11.45
C VAL A 161 7.16 9.17 11.80
N GLU A 162 7.12 7.86 11.60
CA GLU A 162 8.27 6.98 11.88
C GLU A 162 9.49 7.35 11.02
N LYS A 163 9.28 7.63 9.74
CA LYS A 163 10.35 8.02 8.82
C LYS A 163 10.91 9.39 9.15
N SER A 164 10.07 10.36 9.51
CA SER A 164 10.50 11.73 9.85
C SER A 164 11.49 11.75 11.02
N TYR A 165 11.25 10.93 12.04
CA TYR A 165 12.18 10.79 13.15
C TYR A 165 13.52 10.16 12.76
N LYS A 166 13.52 9.25 11.78
CA LYS A 166 14.75 8.61 11.29
C LYS A 166 15.63 9.53 10.45
N ILE A 167 15.01 10.37 9.61
CA ILE A 167 15.73 11.26 8.69
C ILE A 167 15.88 12.68 9.21
N ASN A 168 15.34 12.97 10.40
CA ASN A 168 15.35 14.30 11.03
C ASN A 168 14.73 15.39 10.16
N GLU A 169 13.65 15.09 9.47
CA GLU A 169 12.83 16.02 8.67
C GLU A 169 11.46 16.22 9.32
N GLY A 170 10.78 17.33 9.01
CA GLY A 170 9.40 17.56 9.47
C GLY A 170 8.43 16.51 8.91
N VAL A 171 7.45 16.05 9.73
CA VAL A 171 6.46 15.03 9.33
C VAL A 171 5.73 15.41 8.05
N TRP A 172 5.27 16.66 7.94
CA TRP A 172 4.56 17.17 6.76
C TRP A 172 5.41 17.14 5.49
N GLN A 173 6.68 17.55 5.60
CA GLN A 173 7.62 17.54 4.49
C GLN A 173 7.90 16.11 4.03
N THR A 174 8.15 15.20 4.98
CA THR A 174 8.35 13.77 4.72
C THR A 174 7.12 13.16 4.05
N TRP A 175 5.92 13.45 4.56
CA TRP A 175 4.67 12.91 4.00
C TRP A 175 4.45 13.41 2.57
N LYS A 176 4.56 14.71 2.32
CA LYS A 176 4.41 15.31 0.99
C LYS A 176 5.43 14.78 -0.02
N LYS A 177 6.67 14.62 0.40
CA LYS A 177 7.77 14.19 -0.47
C LYS A 177 7.66 12.73 -0.89
N TYR A 178 7.22 11.84 0.03
CA TYR A 178 7.32 10.40 -0.17
C TYR A 178 5.97 9.69 -0.34
N TYR A 179 4.88 10.24 0.17
CA TYR A 179 3.62 9.50 0.28
C TYR A 179 2.43 10.14 -0.44
N LEU A 180 2.48 11.42 -0.81
CA LEU A 180 1.35 12.13 -1.41
C LEU A 180 0.78 11.41 -2.64
N TRP A 181 1.63 10.95 -3.52
CA TRP A 181 1.22 10.32 -4.78
C TRP A 181 0.78 8.86 -4.64
N THR A 182 1.05 8.19 -3.50
CA THR A 182 0.55 6.84 -3.25
C THR A 182 -0.97 6.79 -3.10
N SER A 183 -1.64 7.94 -2.92
CA SER A 183 -3.10 8.04 -2.91
C SER A 183 -3.75 7.35 -4.10
N VAL A 184 -3.14 7.45 -5.28
CA VAL A 184 -3.65 6.83 -6.52
C VAL A 184 -3.88 5.33 -6.35
N THR A 185 -2.98 4.62 -5.66
CA THR A 185 -3.10 3.16 -5.46
C THR A 185 -4.29 2.79 -4.57
N TYR A 186 -4.53 3.57 -3.52
CA TYR A 186 -5.67 3.35 -2.61
C TYR A 186 -7.01 3.61 -3.30
N PHE A 187 -7.13 4.71 -4.05
CA PHE A 187 -8.35 5.00 -4.79
C PHE A 187 -8.61 3.98 -5.90
N THR A 188 -7.58 3.57 -6.63
CA THR A 188 -7.69 2.49 -7.63
C THR A 188 -8.10 1.17 -6.98
N GLY A 189 -7.46 0.81 -5.85
CA GLY A 189 -7.78 -0.41 -5.11
C GLY A 189 -9.22 -0.44 -4.60
N ALA A 190 -9.70 0.67 -4.02
CA ALA A 190 -11.07 0.79 -3.52
C ALA A 190 -12.10 0.73 -4.66
N SER A 191 -11.82 1.39 -5.79
CA SER A 191 -12.69 1.35 -6.97
C SER A 191 -12.78 -0.06 -7.55
N ALA A 192 -11.65 -0.74 -7.69
CA ALA A 192 -11.62 -2.14 -8.14
C ALA A 192 -12.37 -3.05 -7.17
N ALA A 193 -12.14 -2.92 -5.86
CA ALA A 193 -12.85 -3.69 -4.84
C ALA A 193 -14.36 -3.46 -4.89
N GLY A 194 -14.80 -2.22 -5.07
CA GLY A 194 -16.22 -1.89 -5.20
C GLY A 194 -16.86 -2.53 -6.42
N ILE A 195 -16.21 -2.48 -7.59
CA ILE A 195 -16.68 -3.11 -8.83
C ILE A 195 -16.77 -4.63 -8.63
N ILE A 196 -15.73 -5.25 -8.08
CA ILE A 196 -15.68 -6.70 -7.83
C ILE A 196 -16.77 -7.11 -6.85
N ALA A 197 -16.90 -6.41 -5.71
CA ALA A 197 -17.89 -6.70 -4.68
C ALA A 197 -19.32 -6.67 -5.23
N HIS A 198 -19.63 -5.68 -6.08
CA HIS A 198 -20.92 -5.60 -6.74
C HIS A 198 -21.11 -6.70 -7.78
N SER A 199 -20.07 -7.02 -8.56
CA SER A 199 -20.13 -8.08 -9.57
C SER A 199 -20.34 -9.47 -8.97
N ILE A 200 -19.88 -9.72 -7.74
CA ILE A 200 -20.12 -10.98 -7.03
C ILE A 200 -21.60 -11.23 -6.80
N ASN A 201 -22.37 -10.18 -6.53
CA ASN A 201 -23.83 -10.31 -6.35
C ASN A 201 -24.54 -10.73 -7.64
N ILE A 202 -23.97 -10.44 -8.82
CA ILE A 202 -24.54 -10.74 -10.14
C ILE A 202 -23.99 -12.06 -10.70
N PHE A 203 -22.69 -12.26 -10.65
CA PHE A 203 -21.97 -13.34 -11.35
C PHE A 203 -21.39 -14.41 -10.42
N SER A 204 -21.74 -14.39 -9.12
CA SER A 204 -21.14 -15.28 -8.12
C SER A 204 -19.65 -14.99 -7.88
N PHE A 205 -19.06 -15.65 -6.88
CA PHE A 205 -17.66 -15.45 -6.46
C PHE A 205 -16.62 -15.75 -7.57
N TYR A 206 -16.99 -16.49 -8.61
CA TYR A 206 -16.11 -16.74 -9.77
C TYR A 206 -15.68 -15.45 -10.51
N ALA A 207 -16.45 -14.35 -10.36
CA ALA A 207 -16.07 -13.04 -10.88
C ALA A 207 -14.72 -12.54 -10.30
N VAL A 208 -14.37 -12.92 -9.06
CA VAL A 208 -13.09 -12.60 -8.44
C VAL A 208 -11.93 -13.26 -9.20
N LEU A 209 -12.10 -14.51 -9.62
CA LEU A 209 -11.08 -15.22 -10.39
C LEU A 209 -10.85 -14.57 -11.76
N ALA A 210 -11.91 -14.02 -12.38
CA ALA A 210 -11.78 -13.29 -13.64
C ALA A 210 -10.98 -11.99 -13.52
N THR A 211 -10.83 -11.40 -12.33
CA THR A 211 -10.03 -10.20 -12.12
C THR A 211 -8.53 -10.48 -12.00
N VAL A 212 -8.14 -11.72 -11.70
CA VAL A 212 -6.71 -12.10 -11.55
C VAL A 212 -5.90 -11.82 -12.83
N PRO A 213 -6.33 -12.22 -14.04
CA PRO A 213 -5.63 -11.89 -15.27
C PRO A 213 -5.47 -10.38 -15.48
N ILE A 214 -6.51 -9.60 -15.17
CA ILE A 214 -6.49 -8.13 -15.30
C ILE A 214 -5.45 -7.55 -14.36
N CYS A 215 -5.43 -7.96 -13.10
CA CYS A 215 -4.43 -7.53 -12.13
C CYS A 215 -3.00 -7.91 -12.58
N LEU A 216 -2.81 -9.10 -13.13
CA LEU A 216 -1.52 -9.53 -13.67
C LEU A 216 -1.08 -8.68 -14.89
N ILE A 217 -1.99 -8.36 -15.81
CA ILE A 217 -1.69 -7.51 -16.96
C ILE A 217 -1.28 -6.11 -16.47
N ILE A 218 -2.05 -5.50 -15.57
CA ILE A 218 -1.74 -4.19 -14.98
C ILE A 218 -0.36 -4.25 -14.31
N TYR A 219 -0.09 -5.28 -13.51
CA TYR A 219 1.18 -5.48 -12.86
C TYR A 219 2.34 -5.58 -13.86
N PHE A 220 2.25 -6.44 -14.87
CA PHE A 220 3.31 -6.62 -15.86
C PHE A 220 3.52 -5.35 -16.68
N THR A 221 2.45 -4.66 -17.08
CA THR A 221 2.51 -3.38 -17.78
C THR A 221 3.24 -2.33 -16.94
N TYR A 222 2.86 -2.19 -15.68
CA TYR A 222 3.48 -1.23 -14.77
C TYR A 222 4.95 -1.57 -14.49
N ARG A 223 5.26 -2.83 -14.26
CA ARG A 223 6.64 -3.31 -14.10
C ARG A 223 7.51 -3.01 -15.32
N THR A 224 6.98 -3.23 -16.52
CA THR A 224 7.69 -2.93 -17.77
C THR A 224 7.90 -1.43 -17.93
N TYR A 225 6.89 -0.63 -17.64
CA TYR A 225 6.97 0.83 -17.64
C TYR A 225 8.07 1.35 -16.69
N LEU A 226 8.14 0.84 -15.46
CA LEU A 226 9.19 1.24 -14.53
C LEU A 226 10.58 0.85 -15.00
N LYS A 227 10.76 -0.34 -15.56
CA LYS A 227 12.05 -0.75 -16.13
C LYS A 227 12.48 0.15 -17.29
N ASN A 228 11.53 0.59 -18.12
CA ASN A 228 11.83 1.51 -19.22
C ASN A 228 12.26 2.90 -18.71
N ILE A 229 11.65 3.39 -17.62
CA ILE A 229 12.07 4.63 -16.98
C ILE A 229 13.50 4.50 -16.43
N GLU A 230 13.79 3.44 -15.67
CA GLU A 230 15.14 3.20 -15.13
C GLU A 230 16.20 3.11 -16.23
N ALA A 231 15.88 2.41 -17.34
CA ALA A 231 16.76 2.31 -18.49
C ALA A 231 16.97 3.67 -19.17
N SER A 232 15.93 4.47 -19.33
CA SER A 232 16.01 5.81 -19.89
C SER A 232 16.83 6.76 -19.01
N GLU A 233 16.65 6.72 -17.69
CA GLU A 233 17.45 7.52 -16.74
C GLU A 233 18.93 7.11 -16.77
N ALA A 234 19.22 5.80 -16.87
CA ALA A 234 20.60 5.32 -17.01
C ALA A 234 21.24 5.81 -18.30
N GLN A 235 20.52 5.80 -19.43
CA GLN A 235 21.00 6.32 -20.70
C GLN A 235 21.28 7.83 -20.63
N THR A 236 20.38 8.59 -20.01
CA THR A 236 20.55 10.04 -19.83
C THR A 236 21.80 10.34 -18.99
N SER A 237 22.00 9.62 -17.90
CA SER A 237 23.19 9.78 -17.04
C SER A 237 24.49 9.45 -17.76
N VAL A 238 24.51 8.44 -18.64
CA VAL A 238 25.67 8.11 -19.48
C VAL A 238 25.94 9.22 -20.50
N ALA A 239 24.88 9.73 -21.15
CA ALA A 239 25.00 10.80 -22.12
C ALA A 239 25.54 12.11 -21.47
N GLU A 240 25.06 12.45 -20.27
CA GLU A 240 25.54 13.60 -19.51
C GLU A 240 27.04 13.47 -19.16
N LYS A 241 27.50 12.30 -18.74
CA LYS A 241 28.93 12.05 -18.48
C LYS A 241 29.78 12.21 -19.73
N HIS A 242 29.34 11.68 -20.88
CA HIS A 242 30.08 11.87 -22.13
C HIS A 242 30.13 13.32 -22.58
N LEU A 243 29.05 14.10 -22.39
CA LEU A 243 29.03 15.52 -22.67
C LEU A 243 30.01 16.30 -21.77
N GLU A 244 30.08 15.94 -20.50
CA GLU A 244 31.02 16.53 -19.55
C GLU A 244 32.48 16.24 -19.95
N GLU A 245 32.78 15.00 -20.32
CA GLU A 245 34.11 14.62 -20.80
C GLU A 245 34.48 15.38 -22.07
N LEU A 246 33.59 15.41 -23.08
CA LEU A 246 33.81 16.17 -24.31
C LEU A 246 34.07 17.67 -24.02
N SER A 247 33.31 18.26 -23.11
CA SER A 247 33.50 19.66 -22.70
C SER A 247 34.87 19.89 -22.12
N LYS A 248 35.39 18.97 -21.30
CA LYS A 248 36.76 19.05 -20.74
C LYS A 248 37.82 18.94 -21.84
N TYR A 249 37.65 18.09 -22.84
CA TYR A 249 38.55 18.01 -24.00
C TYR A 249 38.57 19.30 -24.81
N VAL A 250 37.39 19.87 -25.09
CA VAL A 250 37.29 21.14 -25.84
C VAL A 250 37.98 22.30 -25.10
N VAL A 251 37.79 22.38 -23.80
CA VAL A 251 38.47 23.42 -22.95
C VAL A 251 39.99 23.21 -22.94
N GLY A 252 40.45 21.95 -22.89
CA GLY A 252 41.87 21.58 -22.98
C GLY A 252 42.49 22.00 -24.32
N LEU A 253 41.83 21.74 -25.44
CA LEU A 253 42.29 22.13 -26.76
C LEU A 253 42.37 23.64 -26.95
N ARG A 254 41.38 24.40 -26.48
CA ARG A 254 41.43 25.89 -26.49
C ARG A 254 42.58 26.48 -25.71
N ARG A 255 43.03 25.84 -24.64
CA ARG A 255 44.21 26.29 -23.87
C ARG A 255 45.52 26.04 -24.61
N LEU A 256 45.57 24.99 -25.45
CA LEU A 256 46.75 24.70 -26.26
C LEU A 256 46.86 25.59 -27.51
N GLU A 257 45.74 26.05 -28.10
CA GLU A 257 45.68 26.96 -29.24
C GLU A 257 45.96 28.44 -28.84
N GLY A 258 45.80 28.79 -27.57
CA GLY A 258 46.04 30.14 -27.08
C GLY A 258 47.42 30.37 -26.43
N ALA A 259 48.30 29.36 -26.44
CA ALA A 259 49.69 29.42 -25.99
C ALA A 259 50.66 29.41 -27.17
#